data_615c6f15ad183491ad859a4236d357a1
#
_entry.id   615c6f15ad183491ad859a4236d357a1
#
_cell.length_a   1.000
_cell.length_b   1.000
_cell.length_c   1.000
_cell.angle_alpha   90.00
_cell.angle_beta   90.00
_cell.angle_gamma   90.00
#
_symmetry.space_group_name_H-M   'P 1'
#
loop_
_entity.id
_entity.type
_entity.pdbx_description
1 polymer ?
#
loop_
_entity_poly.entity_id
_entity_poly.type
_entity_poly.pdbx_seq_one_letter_code
_entity_poly.pdbx_strand_id
1 'polypeptide(L)'
;LLNFFIDFNFVKDAVNITVNKKQYSFPVIKMDWIEGETLEKFLQDHSNKRKIKKLKINFKKIIDEMEHHEIAHGDLHPKNMIITKNSEIKLVDYDCLFIKKFSGDDMPELGDPDCQHPNRVNFKYDHTIDRFSAFVLYFALSVLEDNPEFSDIREGEFIFSRADYENPEQSETFKKISELESPEIQY
;
A
#
# COMPACT_ATOMS: atom_id res chain seq x y z
N LEU A 1 -19.83 -1.82 -5.53
CA LEU A 1 -18.46 -1.36 -5.83
C LEU A 1 -17.73 -1.12 -4.51
N LEU A 2 -16.50 -1.58 -4.41
CA LEU A 2 -15.67 -1.36 -3.23
C LEU A 2 -15.19 0.12 -3.26
N ASN A 3 -15.64 0.91 -2.29
CA ASN A 3 -15.48 2.38 -2.31
C ASN A 3 -14.02 2.87 -2.20
N PHE A 4 -13.08 2.00 -1.90
CA PHE A 4 -11.66 2.33 -1.81
C PHE A 4 -10.92 2.18 -3.15
N PHE A 5 -11.50 1.54 -4.15
CA PHE A 5 -11.00 1.58 -5.51
C PHE A 5 -11.53 2.80 -6.26
N ILE A 6 -10.76 3.25 -7.24
CA ILE A 6 -11.12 4.35 -8.13
C ILE A 6 -11.75 3.76 -9.39
N ASP A 7 -12.83 4.36 -9.85
CA ASP A 7 -13.45 3.98 -11.12
C ASP A 7 -12.49 4.25 -12.28
N PHE A 8 -12.38 3.30 -13.19
CA PHE A 8 -11.55 3.42 -14.37
C PHE A 8 -12.26 2.93 -15.63
N ASN A 9 -11.84 3.47 -16.76
CA ASN A 9 -12.33 3.08 -18.07
C ASN A 9 -11.15 2.70 -18.97
N PHE A 10 -11.22 1.52 -19.58
CA PHE A 10 -10.30 1.13 -20.63
C PHE A 10 -10.77 1.73 -21.95
N VAL A 11 -9.94 2.59 -22.55
CA VAL A 11 -10.22 3.24 -23.85
C VAL A 11 -9.29 2.64 -24.89
N LYS A 12 -9.84 1.79 -25.73
CA LYS A 12 -9.10 1.20 -26.84
C LYS A 12 -8.76 2.26 -27.89
N ASP A 13 -7.59 2.17 -28.48
CA ASP A 13 -7.14 3.05 -29.57
C ASP A 13 -7.18 4.55 -29.22
N ALA A 14 -6.89 4.89 -27.96
CA ALA A 14 -7.02 6.24 -27.44
C ALA A 14 -5.88 7.17 -27.86
N VAL A 15 -4.67 6.66 -28.01
CA VAL A 15 -3.49 7.43 -28.42
C VAL A 15 -2.96 6.92 -29.73
N ASN A 16 -2.96 7.79 -30.75
CA ASN A 16 -2.43 7.48 -32.07
C ASN A 16 -1.14 8.24 -32.32
N ILE A 17 -0.05 7.52 -32.62
CA ILE A 17 1.23 8.10 -32.95
C ILE A 17 1.69 7.65 -34.32
N THR A 18 2.42 8.53 -35.02
CA THR A 18 3.02 8.21 -36.32
C THR A 18 4.54 8.22 -36.20
N VAL A 19 5.15 7.07 -36.43
CA VAL A 19 6.61 6.91 -36.42
C VAL A 19 7.05 6.37 -37.79
N ASN A 20 7.93 7.05 -38.48
CA ASN A 20 8.45 6.65 -39.79
C ASN A 20 7.31 6.34 -40.79
N LYS A 21 6.29 7.20 -40.84
CA LYS A 21 5.08 7.06 -41.70
C LYS A 21 4.19 5.86 -41.38
N LYS A 22 4.43 5.14 -40.29
CA LYS A 22 3.56 4.08 -39.77
C LYS A 22 2.73 4.60 -38.61
N GLN A 23 1.44 4.30 -38.61
CA GLN A 23 0.54 4.61 -37.53
C GLN A 23 0.52 3.47 -36.50
N TYR A 24 0.57 3.84 -35.21
CA TYR A 24 0.42 2.96 -34.07
C TYR A 24 -0.69 3.50 -33.20
N SER A 25 -1.53 2.60 -32.70
CA SER A 25 -2.64 2.93 -31.80
C SER A 25 -2.43 2.22 -30.47
N PHE A 26 -2.57 2.95 -29.39
CA PHE A 26 -2.36 2.44 -28.03
C PHE A 26 -3.62 2.65 -27.18
N PRO A 27 -4.01 1.64 -26.38
CA PRO A 27 -5.04 1.81 -25.39
C PRO A 27 -4.53 2.65 -24.20
N VAL A 28 -5.46 3.25 -23.46
CA VAL A 28 -5.19 3.90 -22.17
C VAL A 28 -6.22 3.48 -21.14
N ILE A 29 -5.82 3.53 -19.88
CA ILE A 29 -6.73 3.47 -18.75
C ILE A 29 -6.99 4.91 -18.31
N LYS A 30 -8.25 5.32 -18.33
CA LYS A 30 -8.70 6.62 -17.84
C LYS A 30 -9.27 6.41 -16.43
N MET A 31 -8.70 7.06 -15.44
CA MET A 31 -9.13 7.00 -14.05
C MET A 31 -9.63 8.38 -13.59
N ASP A 32 -10.53 8.39 -12.62
CA ASP A 32 -10.94 9.64 -11.98
C ASP A 32 -9.78 10.19 -11.14
N TRP A 33 -9.62 11.52 -11.19
CA TRP A 33 -8.64 12.19 -10.35
C TRP A 33 -9.10 12.25 -8.90
N ILE A 34 -8.26 11.83 -7.96
CA ILE A 34 -8.55 11.89 -6.53
C ILE A 34 -7.77 13.05 -5.90
N GLU A 35 -8.51 13.97 -5.28
CA GLU A 35 -7.92 15.02 -4.47
C GLU A 35 -7.51 14.48 -3.11
N GLY A 36 -6.22 14.53 -2.83
CA GLY A 36 -5.64 14.03 -1.58
C GLY A 36 -4.12 14.06 -1.62
N GLU A 37 -3.53 13.45 -0.65
CA GLU A 37 -2.09 13.25 -0.55
C GLU A 37 -1.79 11.77 -0.29
N THR A 38 -0.60 11.30 -0.61
CA THR A 38 -0.20 9.93 -0.31
C THR A 38 -0.17 9.71 1.20
N LEU A 39 -0.41 8.47 1.64
CA LEU A 39 -0.28 8.11 3.06
C LEU A 39 1.11 8.45 3.59
N GLU A 40 2.16 8.23 2.80
CA GLU A 40 3.54 8.60 3.13
C GLU A 40 3.64 10.07 3.51
N LYS A 41 3.17 10.96 2.63
CA LYS A 41 3.18 12.41 2.87
C LYS A 41 2.27 12.80 4.05
N PHE A 42 1.09 12.20 4.13
CA PHE A 42 0.18 12.45 5.25
C PHE A 42 0.82 12.15 6.60
N LEU A 43 1.57 11.04 6.72
CA LEU A 43 2.23 10.66 7.97
C LEU A 43 3.38 11.60 8.35
N GLN A 44 4.06 12.19 7.36
CA GLN A 44 5.10 13.22 7.58
C GLN A 44 4.52 14.54 8.08
N ASP A 45 3.41 14.99 7.46
CA ASP A 45 2.86 16.32 7.71
C ASP A 45 1.84 16.34 8.88
N HIS A 46 1.34 15.19 9.32
CA HIS A 46 0.19 15.09 10.22
C HIS A 46 0.38 14.10 11.38
N SER A 47 1.20 14.44 12.36
CA SER A 47 1.44 13.64 13.57
C SER A 47 0.26 13.60 14.58
N ASN A 48 -1.00 13.75 14.09
CA ASN A 48 -2.18 13.80 14.97
C ASN A 48 -2.71 12.38 15.25
N LYS A 49 -2.53 11.90 16.49
CA LYS A 49 -3.01 10.60 16.99
C LYS A 49 -4.45 10.27 16.54
N ARG A 50 -5.39 11.23 16.65
CA ARG A 50 -6.81 10.99 16.29
C ARG A 50 -6.99 10.70 14.79
N LYS A 51 -6.22 11.38 13.95
CA LYS A 51 -6.26 11.15 12.50
C LYS A 51 -5.66 9.79 12.14
N ILE A 52 -4.50 9.47 12.72
CA ILE A 52 -3.83 8.17 12.50
C ILE A 52 -4.74 7.02 12.96
N LYS A 53 -5.36 7.14 14.15
CA LYS A 53 -6.35 6.16 14.62
C LYS A 53 -7.50 5.94 13.63
N LYS A 54 -8.05 7.03 13.08
CA LYS A 54 -9.11 6.93 12.08
C LYS A 54 -8.63 6.21 10.81
N LEU A 55 -7.42 6.53 10.34
CA LEU A 55 -6.82 5.86 9.19
C LEU A 55 -6.58 4.37 9.45
N LYS A 56 -6.04 4.01 10.62
CA LYS A 56 -5.83 2.60 11.02
C LYS A 56 -7.13 1.80 10.97
N ILE A 57 -8.22 2.35 11.52
CA ILE A 57 -9.55 1.72 11.47
C ILE A 57 -10.07 1.58 10.03
N ASN A 58 -9.90 2.62 9.20
CA ASN A 58 -10.34 2.58 7.82
C ASN A 58 -9.51 1.61 7.00
N PHE A 59 -8.20 1.59 7.20
CA PHE A 59 -7.30 0.64 6.55
C PHE A 59 -7.66 -0.80 6.86
N LYS A 60 -7.89 -1.12 8.15
CA LYS A 60 -8.34 -2.47 8.53
C LYS A 60 -9.61 -2.88 7.80
N LYS A 61 -10.61 -1.99 7.69
CA LYS A 61 -11.84 -2.30 6.95
C LYS A 61 -11.58 -2.60 5.48
N ILE A 62 -10.67 -1.85 4.83
CA ILE A 62 -10.28 -2.09 3.44
C ILE A 62 -9.67 -3.48 3.29
N ILE A 63 -8.77 -3.87 4.19
CA ILE A 63 -8.14 -5.19 4.15
C ILE A 63 -9.17 -6.31 4.39
N ASP A 64 -10.07 -6.13 5.36
CA ASP A 64 -11.14 -7.10 5.63
C ASP A 64 -12.07 -7.28 4.39
N GLU A 65 -12.41 -6.19 3.70
CA GLU A 65 -13.20 -6.20 2.46
C GLU A 65 -12.45 -6.88 1.29
N MET A 66 -11.17 -6.58 1.12
CA MET A 66 -10.34 -7.21 0.08
C MET A 66 -10.24 -8.72 0.31
N GLU A 67 -9.97 -9.14 1.55
CA GLU A 67 -9.90 -10.57 1.91
C GLU A 67 -11.27 -11.26 1.68
N HIS A 68 -12.36 -10.60 2.07
CA HIS A 68 -13.72 -11.14 1.88
C HIS A 68 -14.07 -11.36 0.39
N HIS A 69 -13.57 -10.48 -0.48
CA HIS A 69 -13.82 -10.56 -1.92
C HIS A 69 -12.76 -11.34 -2.71
N GLU A 70 -11.78 -11.95 -2.04
CA GLU A 70 -10.66 -12.66 -2.66
C GLU A 70 -9.89 -11.77 -3.65
N ILE A 71 -9.65 -10.49 -3.26
CA ILE A 71 -8.90 -9.49 -4.02
C ILE A 71 -7.62 -9.18 -3.28
N ALA A 72 -6.51 -8.96 -4.03
CA ALA A 72 -5.31 -8.35 -3.51
C ALA A 72 -4.89 -7.19 -4.40
N HIS A 73 -4.36 -6.13 -3.80
CA HIS A 73 -3.80 -5.00 -4.55
C HIS A 73 -2.50 -5.40 -5.27
N GLY A 74 -1.72 -6.27 -4.61
CA GLY A 74 -0.48 -6.80 -5.13
C GLY A 74 0.73 -5.89 -4.90
N ASP A 75 0.53 -4.60 -4.65
CA ASP A 75 1.57 -3.64 -4.30
C ASP A 75 1.06 -2.60 -3.28
N LEU A 76 0.62 -3.12 -2.11
CA LEU A 76 0.23 -2.26 -1.00
C LEU A 76 1.45 -1.59 -0.38
N HIS A 77 1.55 -0.26 -0.54
CA HIS A 77 2.54 0.58 0.14
C HIS A 77 2.04 2.03 0.27
N PRO A 78 2.64 2.88 1.14
CA PRO A 78 2.09 4.20 1.46
C PRO A 78 1.91 5.15 0.26
N LYS A 79 2.68 5.01 -0.82
CA LYS A 79 2.56 5.86 -2.03
C LYS A 79 1.34 5.48 -2.87
N ASN A 80 0.86 4.22 -2.78
CA ASN A 80 -0.31 3.73 -3.50
C ASN A 80 -1.62 3.93 -2.72
N MET A 81 -1.59 4.69 -1.63
CA MET A 81 -2.74 5.04 -0.81
C MET A 81 -2.93 6.55 -0.78
N ILE A 82 -4.02 7.05 -1.35
CA ILE A 82 -4.36 8.48 -1.32
C ILE A 82 -5.31 8.74 -0.15
N ILE A 83 -4.92 9.66 0.72
CA ILE A 83 -5.73 10.11 1.84
C ILE A 83 -6.49 11.36 1.44
N THR A 84 -7.80 11.25 1.37
CA THR A 84 -8.68 12.39 1.03
C THR A 84 -8.83 13.37 2.20
N LYS A 85 -9.37 14.56 1.94
CA LYS A 85 -9.69 15.57 2.96
C LYS A 85 -10.61 15.02 4.07
N ASN A 86 -11.43 13.99 3.77
CA ASN A 86 -12.31 13.33 4.73
C ASN A 86 -11.64 12.19 5.51
N SER A 87 -10.33 11.99 5.32
CA SER A 87 -9.55 10.86 5.86
C SER A 87 -10.06 9.51 5.37
N GLU A 88 -10.59 9.46 4.14
CA GLU A 88 -10.84 8.21 3.43
C GLU A 88 -9.56 7.76 2.75
N ILE A 89 -9.37 6.46 2.63
CA ILE A 89 -8.27 5.87 1.88
C ILE A 89 -8.77 5.43 0.52
N LYS A 90 -8.07 5.84 -0.54
CA LYS A 90 -8.27 5.37 -1.89
C LYS A 90 -7.01 4.66 -2.36
N LEU A 91 -7.16 3.46 -2.89
CA LEU A 91 -6.06 2.72 -3.49
C LEU A 91 -5.89 3.14 -4.95
N VAL A 92 -4.65 3.24 -5.38
CA VAL A 92 -4.26 3.61 -6.76
C VAL A 92 -3.18 2.63 -7.23
N ASP A 93 -2.93 2.61 -8.56
CA ASP A 93 -1.92 1.76 -9.17
C ASP A 93 -2.26 0.26 -9.08
N TYR A 94 -3.07 -0.20 -10.04
CA TYR A 94 -3.63 -1.55 -10.04
C TYR A 94 -2.86 -2.54 -10.91
N ASP A 95 -1.63 -2.23 -11.29
CA ASP A 95 -0.86 -3.06 -12.22
C ASP A 95 -0.57 -4.47 -11.67
N CYS A 96 -0.54 -4.60 -10.33
CA CYS A 96 -0.36 -5.86 -9.62
C CYS A 96 -1.67 -6.45 -9.03
N LEU A 97 -2.84 -5.89 -9.41
CA LEU A 97 -4.11 -6.28 -8.81
C LEU A 97 -4.44 -7.76 -9.10
N PHE A 98 -4.61 -8.55 -8.03
CA PHE A 98 -5.14 -9.90 -8.13
C PHE A 98 -6.66 -9.90 -7.97
N ILE A 99 -7.32 -10.60 -8.88
CA ILE A 99 -8.72 -11.04 -8.77
C ILE A 99 -8.79 -12.52 -9.18
N LYS A 100 -9.82 -13.22 -8.76
CA LYS A 100 -9.97 -14.67 -9.01
C LYS A 100 -9.79 -15.10 -10.48
N LYS A 101 -10.09 -14.20 -11.43
CA LYS A 101 -9.90 -14.44 -12.86
C LYS A 101 -8.43 -14.66 -13.24
N PHE A 102 -7.50 -14.09 -12.48
CA PHE A 102 -6.04 -14.20 -12.71
C PHE A 102 -5.41 -15.38 -11.94
N SER A 103 -6.23 -16.27 -11.37
CA SER A 103 -5.72 -17.45 -10.66
C SER A 103 -4.97 -18.38 -11.61
N GLY A 104 -3.71 -18.60 -11.29
CA GLY A 104 -2.80 -19.41 -12.11
C GLY A 104 -1.89 -18.61 -13.04
N ASP A 105 -2.06 -17.29 -13.10
CA ASP A 105 -1.14 -16.41 -13.80
C ASP A 105 0.13 -16.18 -12.94
N ASP A 106 1.19 -15.74 -13.60
CA ASP A 106 2.40 -15.30 -12.91
C ASP A 106 2.18 -13.92 -12.28
N MET A 107 2.88 -13.68 -11.17
CA MET A 107 2.86 -12.36 -10.51
C MET A 107 3.50 -11.32 -11.43
N PRO A 108 2.81 -10.21 -11.75
CA PRO A 108 3.35 -9.20 -12.67
C PRO A 108 4.62 -8.53 -12.15
N GLU A 109 4.62 -8.16 -10.86
CA GLU A 109 5.71 -7.43 -10.20
C GLU A 109 5.84 -7.84 -8.73
N LEU A 110 6.99 -7.58 -8.12
CA LEU A 110 7.24 -7.90 -6.71
C LEU A 110 6.77 -6.81 -5.75
N GLY A 111 6.46 -5.61 -6.26
CA GLY A 111 6.05 -4.45 -5.46
C GLY A 111 7.20 -3.78 -4.70
N ASP A 112 6.86 -2.77 -3.88
CA ASP A 112 7.84 -2.00 -3.10
C ASP A 112 8.50 -2.89 -2.02
N PRO A 113 9.84 -3.08 -2.05
CA PRO A 113 10.53 -4.01 -1.15
C PRO A 113 10.41 -3.64 0.33
N ASP A 114 10.20 -2.37 0.67
CA ASP A 114 10.04 -1.93 2.06
C ASP A 114 8.67 -2.27 2.65
N CYS A 115 7.73 -2.69 1.81
CA CYS A 115 6.40 -3.15 2.25
C CYS A 115 6.13 -4.61 1.92
N GLN A 116 7.06 -5.33 1.27
CA GLN A 116 6.85 -6.70 0.84
C GLN A 116 7.69 -7.70 1.64
N HIS A 117 7.17 -8.92 1.78
CA HIS A 117 7.92 -9.99 2.45
C HIS A 117 9.22 -10.28 1.68
N PRO A 118 10.38 -10.44 2.35
CA PRO A 118 11.66 -10.70 1.67
C PRO A 118 11.63 -11.91 0.71
N ASN A 119 10.85 -12.93 1.02
CA ASN A 119 10.67 -14.12 0.18
C ASN A 119 9.49 -14.04 -0.79
N ARG A 120 8.96 -12.85 -1.09
CA ARG A 120 7.78 -12.68 -1.95
C ARG A 120 7.92 -13.38 -3.32
N VAL A 121 9.11 -13.42 -3.88
CA VAL A 121 9.40 -14.12 -5.15
C VAL A 121 8.93 -15.58 -5.16
N ASN A 122 8.86 -16.22 -3.99
CA ASN A 122 8.42 -17.60 -3.82
C ASN A 122 6.93 -17.74 -3.47
N PHE A 123 6.21 -16.60 -3.37
CA PHE A 123 4.80 -16.63 -3.02
C PHE A 123 3.94 -16.90 -4.25
N LYS A 124 2.84 -17.57 -4.00
CA LYS A 124 1.82 -17.76 -5.00
C LYS A 124 1.09 -16.44 -5.27
N TYR A 125 0.84 -16.15 -6.54
CA TYR A 125 0.01 -15.01 -6.92
C TYR A 125 -1.46 -15.34 -6.67
N ASP A 126 -1.97 -14.92 -5.54
CA ASP A 126 -3.36 -15.10 -5.12
C ASP A 126 -3.81 -13.98 -4.16
N HIS A 127 -5.04 -14.04 -3.69
CA HIS A 127 -5.61 -13.00 -2.81
C HIS A 127 -4.88 -12.82 -1.48
N THR A 128 -3.98 -13.72 -1.10
CA THR A 128 -3.23 -13.65 0.16
C THR A 128 -1.93 -12.87 0.05
N ILE A 129 -1.56 -12.44 -1.17
CA ILE A 129 -0.27 -11.83 -1.46
C ILE A 129 -0.01 -10.54 -0.67
N ASP A 130 -1.06 -9.83 -0.27
CA ASP A 130 -0.97 -8.58 0.49
C ASP A 130 -0.91 -8.76 2.01
N ARG A 131 -1.05 -9.97 2.54
CA ARG A 131 -1.15 -10.18 4.00
C ARG A 131 0.02 -9.63 4.78
N PHE A 132 1.24 -9.78 4.24
CA PHE A 132 2.42 -9.22 4.86
C PHE A 132 2.41 -7.69 4.81
N SER A 133 2.17 -7.10 3.65
CA SER A 133 2.10 -5.64 3.47
C SER A 133 1.01 -5.03 4.34
N ALA A 134 -0.16 -5.67 4.40
CA ALA A 134 -1.26 -5.24 5.25
C ALA A 134 -0.89 -5.27 6.74
N PHE A 135 -0.21 -6.32 7.18
CA PHE A 135 0.29 -6.42 8.56
C PHE A 135 1.30 -5.31 8.87
N VAL A 136 2.29 -5.14 8.02
CA VAL A 136 3.36 -4.13 8.20
C VAL A 136 2.78 -2.72 8.24
N LEU A 137 1.86 -2.39 7.33
CA LEU A 137 1.20 -1.08 7.30
C LEU A 137 0.31 -0.85 8.53
N TYR A 138 -0.47 -1.85 8.94
CA TYR A 138 -1.29 -1.76 10.14
C TYR A 138 -0.44 -1.58 11.39
N PHE A 139 0.68 -2.32 11.48
CA PHE A 139 1.63 -2.22 12.59
C PHE A 139 2.30 -0.84 12.63
N ALA A 140 2.74 -0.33 11.49
CA ALA A 140 3.27 1.03 11.36
C ALA A 140 2.27 2.09 11.84
N LEU A 141 1.01 2.00 11.41
CA LEU A 141 -0.04 2.91 11.87
C LEU A 141 -0.29 2.78 13.39
N SER A 142 -0.14 1.59 13.96
CA SER A 142 -0.29 1.38 15.40
C SER A 142 0.87 2.02 16.18
N VAL A 143 2.10 1.88 15.72
CA VAL A 143 3.27 2.55 16.30
C VAL A 143 3.11 4.07 16.24
N LEU A 144 2.77 4.61 15.07
CA LEU A 144 2.63 6.05 14.83
C LEU A 144 1.42 6.67 15.55
N GLU A 145 0.38 5.90 15.86
CA GLU A 145 -0.77 6.40 16.64
C GLU A 145 -0.34 6.87 18.03
N ASP A 146 0.52 6.11 18.70
CA ASP A 146 0.97 6.39 20.06
C ASP A 146 2.31 7.14 20.11
N ASN A 147 3.13 7.02 19.08
CA ASN A 147 4.48 7.54 19.00
C ASN A 147 4.74 8.23 17.65
N PRO A 148 4.12 9.40 17.41
CA PRO A 148 4.19 10.08 16.11
C PRO A 148 5.61 10.49 15.70
N GLU A 149 6.55 10.61 16.66
CA GLU A 149 7.96 10.90 16.39
C GLU A 149 8.67 9.81 15.57
N PHE A 150 8.09 8.62 15.51
CA PHE A 150 8.62 7.56 14.65
C PHE A 150 8.48 7.86 13.15
N SER A 151 7.68 8.85 12.76
CA SER A 151 7.62 9.32 11.37
C SER A 151 8.96 9.87 10.87
N ASP A 152 9.82 10.35 11.78
CA ASP A 152 11.11 10.98 11.47
C ASP A 152 12.28 10.01 11.45
N ILE A 153 12.07 8.73 11.78
CA ILE A 153 13.16 7.72 11.89
C ILE A 153 13.92 7.56 10.58
N ARG A 154 13.25 7.69 9.44
CA ARG A 154 13.82 7.50 8.10
C ARG A 154 13.59 8.69 7.17
N GLU A 155 13.80 9.92 7.66
CA GLU A 155 13.82 11.18 6.88
C GLU A 155 12.83 11.21 5.69
N GLY A 156 11.56 10.95 5.96
CA GLY A 156 10.52 11.02 4.93
C GLY A 156 10.19 9.72 4.21
N GLU A 157 10.82 8.61 4.56
CA GLU A 157 10.47 7.29 4.07
C GLU A 157 9.53 6.54 5.04
N PHE A 158 9.02 5.39 4.62
CA PHE A 158 8.24 4.50 5.48
C PHE A 158 9.09 4.02 6.68
N ILE A 159 8.47 3.85 7.86
CA ILE A 159 9.22 3.55 9.11
C ILE A 159 9.99 2.23 9.08
N PHE A 160 9.56 1.27 8.27
CA PHE A 160 10.25 0.00 8.07
C PHE A 160 10.94 -0.06 6.72
N SER A 161 12.00 -0.85 6.65
CA SER A 161 12.71 -1.19 5.44
C SER A 161 12.81 -2.70 5.26
N ARG A 162 13.15 -3.13 4.05
CA ARG A 162 13.45 -4.53 3.78
C ARG A 162 14.51 -5.10 4.71
N ALA A 163 15.55 -4.31 5.05
CA ALA A 163 16.62 -4.75 5.95
C ALA A 163 16.12 -5.10 7.35
N ASP A 164 15.07 -4.40 7.83
CA ASP A 164 14.46 -4.69 9.13
C ASP A 164 13.83 -6.09 9.17
N TYR A 165 13.22 -6.52 8.06
CA TYR A 165 12.60 -7.84 7.95
C TYR A 165 13.61 -8.98 7.70
N GLU A 166 14.70 -8.68 6.98
CA GLU A 166 15.75 -9.66 6.72
C GLU A 166 16.61 -9.93 7.96
N ASN A 167 16.80 -8.93 8.82
CA ASN A 167 17.62 -9.02 10.03
C ASN A 167 16.93 -8.37 11.25
N PRO A 168 15.80 -8.89 11.72
CA PRO A 168 14.99 -8.23 12.75
C PRO A 168 15.72 -8.05 14.07
N GLU A 169 16.62 -8.96 14.44
CA GLU A 169 17.43 -8.87 15.67
C GLU A 169 18.49 -7.73 15.62
N GLN A 170 18.86 -7.28 14.42
CA GLN A 170 19.81 -6.19 14.19
C GLN A 170 19.13 -4.87 13.83
N SER A 171 17.82 -4.87 13.67
CA SER A 171 17.04 -3.69 13.30
C SER A 171 16.99 -2.68 14.46
N GLU A 172 17.52 -1.50 14.23
CA GLU A 172 17.40 -0.38 15.17
C GLU A 172 15.94 0.10 15.28
N THR A 173 15.16 -0.03 14.21
CA THR A 173 13.72 0.30 14.19
C THR A 173 12.96 -0.63 15.14
N PHE A 174 13.12 -1.96 15.02
CA PHE A 174 12.47 -2.91 15.91
C PHE A 174 12.96 -2.80 17.35
N LYS A 175 14.24 -2.53 17.56
CA LYS A 175 14.78 -2.29 18.90
C LYS A 175 14.09 -1.09 19.57
N LYS A 176 14.01 0.06 18.88
CA LYS A 176 13.32 1.23 19.42
C LYS A 176 11.83 0.95 19.68
N ILE A 177 11.15 0.22 18.79
CA ILE A 177 9.75 -0.16 18.99
C ILE A 177 9.58 -1.08 20.19
N SER A 178 10.50 -2.02 20.43
CA SER A 178 10.43 -2.93 21.58
C SER A 178 10.58 -2.23 22.93
N GLU A 179 11.14 -1.02 22.95
CA GLU A 179 11.28 -0.19 24.14
C GLU A 179 10.02 0.64 24.45
N LEU A 180 9.01 0.63 23.54
CA LEU A 180 7.78 1.39 23.75
C LEU A 180 6.84 0.69 24.76
N GLU A 181 6.30 1.49 25.67
CA GLU A 181 5.28 1.04 26.64
C GLU A 181 3.87 1.10 26.02
N SER A 182 3.61 0.31 24.98
CA SER A 182 2.28 0.23 24.36
C SER A 182 1.69 -1.17 24.47
N PRO A 183 0.46 -1.31 25.03
CA PRO A 183 -0.19 -2.61 25.17
C PRO A 183 -0.47 -3.32 23.82
N GLU A 184 -0.63 -2.57 22.72
CA GLU A 184 -0.90 -3.13 21.39
C GLU A 184 0.37 -3.64 20.69
N ILE A 185 1.56 -3.23 21.18
CA ILE A 185 2.86 -3.54 20.56
C ILE A 185 3.56 -4.71 21.27
N GLN A 186 3.18 -5.04 22.51
CA GLN A 186 3.82 -6.08 23.35
C GLN A 186 3.27 -7.50 23.13
N TYR A 187 2.39 -7.73 22.16
CA TYR A 187 1.83 -9.01 21.76
C TYR A 187 2.13 -9.28 20.28
#